data_0ca8a8f2f214870625abbceee49983b0
#
_entry.id   0ca8a8f2f214870625abbceee49983b0
#
_cell.length_a   1.000
_cell.length_b   1.000
_cell.length_c   1.000
_cell.angle_alpha   90.00
_cell.angle_beta   90.00
_cell.angle_gamma   90.00
#
_symmetry.space_group_name_H-M   'P 1'
#
loop_
_entity.id
_entity.type
_entity.pdbx_description
1 polymer ?
#
loop_
_entity_poly.entity_id
_entity_poly.type
_entity_poly.pdbx_seq_one_letter_code
_entity_poly.pdbx_strand_id
1 'polypeptide(L)'
;MRNVEQVVRGKPELVRLAVAGLLAEGHLLIEDVPGLGKTTLARCLARSIGGRWSRIQFTPDLLPSDITGVSVYHQKDERFTFHPGGVFANVVIADEINRGTPKTQSALLEVMAEGRVTVDAETHRVPRPFLVIATQNPIEMEGTYRLPEAQLDRFLMRLTVGYPEHDDEVDVVLGNTAGRSADDLSAVVDTDILTAAVEAVRGLHVDTGVAGYAVRLAAATREHPAVRYGASVRGSIALVRAAQALAAIEGRGFVTPDDIKDVAVPVLTHRLVLTPEAELSLGGAGEIIDDALASTAAPMARAGG
;
A
#
# COMPACT_ATOMS: atom_id res chain seq x y z
N MET A 1 -10.76 11.05 4.47
CA MET A 1 -10.53 10.44 5.79
C MET A 1 -11.81 10.31 6.60
N ARG A 2 -12.45 11.38 7.05
CA ARG A 2 -13.67 11.33 7.90
C ARG A 2 -14.76 10.37 7.41
N ASN A 3 -14.93 10.21 6.09
CA ASN A 3 -15.91 9.28 5.52
C ASN A 3 -15.55 7.81 5.83
N VAL A 4 -14.27 7.45 5.69
CA VAL A 4 -13.75 6.11 6.01
C VAL A 4 -13.83 5.82 7.51
N GLU A 5 -13.53 6.81 8.35
CA GLU A 5 -13.54 6.73 9.81
C GLU A 5 -14.94 6.51 10.41
N GLN A 6 -16.01 6.70 9.62
CA GLN A 6 -17.38 6.34 10.06
C GLN A 6 -17.53 4.83 10.26
N VAL A 7 -16.76 4.03 9.53
CA VAL A 7 -16.82 2.56 9.57
C VAL A 7 -15.57 1.96 10.18
N VAL A 8 -14.37 2.47 9.81
CA VAL A 8 -13.09 2.06 10.39
C VAL A 8 -12.82 2.89 11.63
N ARG A 9 -13.19 2.35 12.79
CA ARG A 9 -13.09 3.03 14.09
C ARG A 9 -11.73 2.85 14.75
N GLY A 10 -11.30 3.84 15.53
CA GLY A 10 -10.09 3.79 16.37
C GLY A 10 -8.77 3.70 15.62
N LYS A 11 -8.76 3.96 14.30
CA LYS A 11 -7.56 3.79 13.47
C LYS A 11 -7.29 5.00 12.57
N PRO A 12 -7.25 6.25 13.12
CA PRO A 12 -7.09 7.45 12.30
C PRO A 12 -5.78 7.45 11.52
N GLU A 13 -4.69 6.98 12.14
CA GLU A 13 -3.38 6.94 11.51
C GLU A 13 -3.32 5.92 10.36
N LEU A 14 -3.90 4.74 10.54
CA LEU A 14 -4.03 3.75 9.46
C LEU A 14 -4.82 4.32 8.28
N VAL A 15 -5.92 5.02 8.55
CA VAL A 15 -6.73 5.67 7.50
C VAL A 15 -5.92 6.78 6.83
N ARG A 16 -5.17 7.59 7.58
CA ARG A 16 -4.29 8.63 7.06
C ARG A 16 -3.25 8.05 6.09
N LEU A 17 -2.54 7.01 6.50
CA LEU A 17 -1.54 6.33 5.68
C LEU A 17 -2.15 5.62 4.47
N ALA A 18 -3.33 5.02 4.60
CA ALA A 18 -4.01 4.38 3.48
C ALA A 18 -4.47 5.40 2.42
N VAL A 19 -4.96 6.57 2.85
CA VAL A 19 -5.27 7.69 1.96
C VAL A 19 -4.01 8.27 1.33
N ALA A 20 -2.90 8.38 2.09
CA ALA A 20 -1.62 8.79 1.53
C ALA A 20 -1.13 7.80 0.46
N GLY A 21 -1.29 6.49 0.68
CA GLY A 21 -1.02 5.46 -0.32
C GLY A 21 -1.81 5.65 -1.62
N LEU A 22 -3.10 5.97 -1.50
CA LEU A 22 -3.97 6.24 -2.65
C LEU A 22 -3.54 7.49 -3.41
N LEU A 23 -3.24 8.59 -2.71
CA LEU A 23 -2.78 9.85 -3.32
C LEU A 23 -1.37 9.75 -3.93
N ALA A 24 -0.52 8.88 -3.40
CA ALA A 24 0.79 8.58 -3.97
C ALA A 24 0.74 7.59 -5.15
N GLU A 25 -0.45 7.08 -5.55
CA GLU A 25 -0.60 5.92 -6.45
C GLU A 25 0.34 4.76 -6.06
N GLY A 26 0.46 4.51 -4.76
CA GLY A 26 1.33 3.48 -4.20
C GLY A 26 0.51 2.35 -3.60
N HIS A 27 0.96 1.12 -3.77
CA HIS A 27 0.27 -0.05 -3.25
C HIS A 27 0.63 -0.32 -1.79
N LEU A 28 -0.27 -0.94 -1.04
CA LEU A 28 -0.14 -1.18 0.38
C LEU A 28 -0.04 -2.68 0.68
N LEU A 29 0.84 -3.03 1.60
CA LEU A 29 0.91 -4.35 2.21
C LEU A 29 0.40 -4.26 3.64
N ILE A 30 -0.60 -5.06 4.01
CA ILE A 30 -1.09 -5.14 5.39
C ILE A 30 -0.68 -6.48 5.96
N GLU A 31 0.20 -6.44 6.95
CA GLU A 31 0.59 -7.63 7.71
C GLU A 31 -0.12 -7.62 9.05
N ASP A 32 -1.03 -8.58 9.23
CA ASP A 32 -1.77 -8.69 10.48
C ASP A 32 -2.59 -9.98 10.55
N VAL A 33 -3.07 -10.30 11.75
CA VAL A 33 -3.96 -11.44 11.97
C VAL A 33 -5.30 -11.27 11.22
N PRO A 34 -6.01 -12.36 10.90
CA PRO A 34 -7.33 -12.31 10.28
C PRO A 34 -8.36 -11.56 11.14
N GLY A 35 -9.39 -11.00 10.50
CA GLY A 35 -10.56 -10.44 11.21
C GLY A 35 -10.46 -8.98 11.62
N LEU A 36 -9.33 -8.29 11.40
CA LEU A 36 -9.10 -6.90 11.84
C LEU A 36 -9.64 -5.82 10.87
N GLY A 37 -10.54 -6.16 9.95
CA GLY A 37 -11.20 -5.14 9.10
C GLY A 37 -10.42 -4.67 7.88
N LYS A 38 -9.37 -5.39 7.42
CA LYS A 38 -8.57 -5.06 6.24
C LYS A 38 -9.44 -4.89 4.98
N THR A 39 -10.36 -5.82 4.75
CA THR A 39 -11.34 -5.75 3.64
C THR A 39 -12.28 -4.56 3.78
N THR A 40 -12.69 -4.25 5.01
CA THR A 40 -13.55 -3.10 5.30
C THR A 40 -12.86 -1.79 4.94
N LEU A 41 -11.60 -1.60 5.32
CA LEU A 41 -10.81 -0.43 4.96
C LEU A 41 -10.78 -0.20 3.44
N ALA A 42 -10.46 -1.24 2.67
CA ALA A 42 -10.38 -1.12 1.21
C ALA A 42 -11.75 -0.83 0.56
N ARG A 43 -12.84 -1.45 1.06
CA ARG A 43 -14.20 -1.13 0.59
C ARG A 43 -14.57 0.33 0.91
N CYS A 44 -14.26 0.81 2.11
CA CYS A 44 -14.52 2.19 2.51
C CYS A 44 -13.76 3.19 1.61
N LEU A 45 -12.49 2.91 1.29
CA LEU A 45 -11.72 3.73 0.36
C LEU A 45 -12.36 3.78 -1.03
N ALA A 46 -12.68 2.62 -1.61
CA ALA A 46 -13.30 2.55 -2.94
C ALA A 46 -14.66 3.26 -2.99
N ARG A 47 -15.51 3.06 -1.98
CA ARG A 47 -16.80 3.75 -1.87
C ARG A 47 -16.64 5.26 -1.75
N SER A 48 -15.66 5.71 -0.95
CA SER A 48 -15.40 7.14 -0.74
C SER A 48 -15.00 7.88 -2.03
N ILE A 49 -14.41 7.19 -3.01
CA ILE A 49 -13.98 7.75 -4.29
C ILE A 49 -14.93 7.44 -5.46
N GLY A 50 -16.10 6.85 -5.20
CA GLY A 50 -17.01 6.43 -6.26
C GLY A 50 -16.43 5.38 -7.22
N GLY A 51 -15.33 4.74 -6.84
CA GLY A 51 -14.61 3.76 -7.65
C GLY A 51 -15.14 2.34 -7.49
N ARG A 52 -14.75 1.47 -8.41
CA ARG A 52 -14.98 0.03 -8.29
C ARG A 52 -13.94 -0.61 -7.39
N TRP A 53 -14.37 -1.60 -6.62
CA TRP A 53 -13.47 -2.45 -5.86
C TRP A 53 -13.62 -3.91 -6.28
N SER A 54 -12.57 -4.69 -6.09
CA SER A 54 -12.61 -6.14 -6.24
C SER A 54 -11.83 -6.83 -5.12
N ARG A 55 -12.17 -8.07 -4.83
CA ARG A 55 -11.44 -8.92 -3.90
C ARG A 55 -10.93 -10.14 -4.65
N ILE A 56 -9.64 -10.38 -4.57
CA ILE A 56 -8.95 -11.55 -5.07
C ILE A 56 -8.46 -12.33 -3.86
N GLN A 57 -9.08 -13.47 -3.56
CA GLN A 57 -8.62 -14.36 -2.51
C GLN A 57 -7.54 -15.26 -3.09
N PHE A 58 -6.32 -15.16 -2.56
CA PHE A 58 -5.23 -16.00 -2.99
C PHE A 58 -5.34 -17.39 -2.38
N THR A 59 -5.32 -18.39 -3.24
CA THR A 59 -5.34 -19.83 -2.92
C THR A 59 -4.33 -20.53 -3.82
N PRO A 60 -3.87 -21.74 -3.46
CA PRO A 60 -2.90 -22.48 -4.30
C PRO A 60 -3.39 -22.80 -5.72
N ASP A 61 -4.69 -22.87 -5.93
CA ASP A 61 -5.36 -23.15 -7.21
C ASP A 61 -5.69 -21.90 -8.03
N LEU A 62 -5.54 -20.68 -7.47
CA LEU A 62 -5.76 -19.45 -8.21
C LEU A 62 -4.81 -19.32 -9.39
N LEU A 63 -5.34 -19.06 -10.57
CA LEU A 63 -4.57 -18.92 -11.80
C LEU A 63 -4.20 -17.44 -12.06
N PRO A 64 -3.08 -17.16 -12.74
CA PRO A 64 -2.75 -15.81 -13.22
C PRO A 64 -3.86 -15.17 -14.05
N SER A 65 -4.59 -15.94 -14.86
CA SER A 65 -5.72 -15.47 -15.66
C SER A 65 -6.91 -14.97 -14.86
N ASP A 66 -7.10 -15.46 -13.62
CA ASP A 66 -8.15 -14.97 -12.73
C ASP A 66 -7.85 -13.54 -12.27
N ILE A 67 -6.57 -13.20 -12.22
CA ILE A 67 -6.08 -11.86 -11.89
C ILE A 67 -6.13 -10.95 -13.11
N THR A 68 -5.51 -11.38 -14.22
CA THR A 68 -5.27 -10.55 -15.41
C THR A 68 -6.42 -10.56 -16.40
N GLY A 69 -7.26 -11.58 -16.36
CA GLY A 69 -8.27 -11.81 -17.38
C GLY A 69 -7.80 -12.73 -18.48
N VAL A 70 -8.70 -13.08 -19.36
CA VAL A 70 -8.52 -14.06 -20.43
C VAL A 70 -9.32 -13.67 -21.67
N SER A 71 -8.78 -13.97 -22.86
CA SER A 71 -9.55 -13.88 -24.11
C SER A 71 -10.31 -15.18 -24.36
N VAL A 72 -11.60 -15.06 -24.57
CA VAL A 72 -12.50 -16.19 -24.84
C VAL A 72 -12.96 -16.12 -26.30
N TYR A 73 -12.80 -17.23 -27.04
CA TYR A 73 -13.28 -17.33 -28.39
C TYR A 73 -14.79 -17.62 -28.42
N HIS A 74 -15.54 -16.73 -29.03
CA HIS A 74 -16.98 -16.89 -29.27
C HIS A 74 -17.22 -17.50 -30.63
N GLN A 75 -17.52 -18.79 -30.69
CA GLN A 75 -17.73 -19.53 -31.92
C GLN A 75 -18.88 -18.95 -32.77
N LYS A 76 -19.90 -18.40 -32.16
CA LYS A 76 -21.07 -17.81 -32.85
C LYS A 76 -20.72 -16.52 -33.61
N ASP A 77 -19.83 -15.71 -33.03
CA ASP A 77 -19.43 -14.42 -33.57
C ASP A 77 -18.05 -14.48 -34.25
N GLU A 78 -17.41 -15.66 -34.24
CA GLU A 78 -16.06 -15.95 -34.78
C GLU A 78 -15.00 -14.95 -34.32
N ARG A 79 -15.10 -14.48 -33.03
CA ARG A 79 -14.19 -13.49 -32.49
C ARG A 79 -13.74 -13.83 -31.07
N PHE A 80 -12.55 -13.32 -30.72
CA PHE A 80 -12.10 -13.30 -29.34
C PHE A 80 -12.70 -12.09 -28.60
N THR A 81 -13.08 -12.30 -27.36
CA THR A 81 -13.53 -11.23 -26.46
C THR A 81 -12.72 -11.31 -25.17
N PHE A 82 -12.12 -10.19 -24.78
CA PHE A 82 -11.40 -10.10 -23.53
C PHE A 82 -12.37 -10.05 -22.35
N HIS A 83 -12.18 -10.95 -21.40
CA HIS A 83 -12.87 -10.97 -20.12
C HIS A 83 -11.91 -10.47 -19.04
N PRO A 84 -12.12 -9.27 -18.49
CA PRO A 84 -11.21 -8.67 -17.51
C PRO A 84 -11.20 -9.47 -16.21
N GLY A 85 -10.00 -9.69 -15.65
CA GLY A 85 -9.80 -10.32 -14.36
C GLY A 85 -9.99 -9.37 -13.18
N GLY A 86 -9.68 -9.87 -11.98
CA GLY A 86 -9.91 -9.15 -10.72
C GLY A 86 -9.16 -7.82 -10.57
N VAL A 87 -8.10 -7.57 -11.33
CA VAL A 87 -7.33 -6.32 -11.27
C VAL A 87 -8.01 -5.13 -11.92
N PHE A 88 -9.08 -5.33 -12.70
CA PHE A 88 -9.77 -4.23 -13.39
C PHE A 88 -10.76 -3.49 -12.49
N ALA A 89 -10.25 -2.99 -11.36
CA ALA A 89 -10.94 -2.17 -10.40
C ALA A 89 -10.03 -1.05 -9.90
N ASN A 90 -10.59 0.01 -9.29
CA ASN A 90 -9.82 1.12 -8.74
C ASN A 90 -9.11 0.72 -7.43
N VAL A 91 -9.77 -0.09 -6.60
CA VAL A 91 -9.21 -0.64 -5.37
C VAL A 91 -9.31 -2.15 -5.41
N VAL A 92 -8.18 -2.83 -5.39
CA VAL A 92 -8.09 -4.29 -5.39
C VAL A 92 -7.59 -4.77 -4.05
N ILE A 93 -8.33 -5.67 -3.42
CA ILE A 93 -7.87 -6.40 -2.24
C ILE A 93 -7.28 -7.73 -2.72
N ALA A 94 -5.98 -7.91 -2.53
CA ALA A 94 -5.29 -9.18 -2.74
C ALA A 94 -5.14 -9.88 -1.38
N ASP A 95 -6.14 -10.69 -1.03
CA ASP A 95 -6.23 -11.27 0.31
C ASP A 95 -5.39 -12.54 0.41
N GLU A 96 -4.55 -12.62 1.46
CA GLU A 96 -3.62 -13.72 1.74
C GLU A 96 -2.67 -14.01 0.55
N ILE A 97 -2.01 -12.96 0.03
CA ILE A 97 -1.17 -13.05 -1.18
C ILE A 97 -0.10 -14.15 -1.09
N ASN A 98 0.39 -14.44 0.13
CA ASN A 98 1.37 -15.49 0.40
C ASN A 98 0.83 -16.92 0.23
N ARG A 99 -0.48 -17.15 0.08
CA ARG A 99 -1.07 -18.46 -0.23
C ARG A 99 -1.12 -18.77 -1.72
N GLY A 100 -0.98 -17.75 -2.56
CA GLY A 100 -0.92 -17.93 -4.01
C GLY A 100 0.44 -18.43 -4.50
N THR A 101 0.44 -19.16 -5.62
CA THR A 101 1.69 -19.61 -6.24
C THR A 101 2.58 -18.44 -6.66
N PRO A 102 3.91 -18.61 -6.79
CA PRO A 102 4.81 -17.57 -7.27
C PRO A 102 4.41 -16.98 -8.64
N LYS A 103 3.81 -17.80 -9.53
CA LYS A 103 3.31 -17.33 -10.83
C LYS A 103 2.15 -16.36 -10.67
N THR A 104 1.21 -16.70 -9.78
CA THR A 104 0.03 -15.89 -9.50
C THR A 104 0.41 -14.59 -8.80
N GLN A 105 1.32 -14.66 -7.81
CA GLN A 105 1.89 -13.47 -7.18
C GLN A 105 2.55 -12.55 -8.20
N SER A 106 3.41 -13.11 -9.09
CA SER A 106 4.11 -12.33 -10.11
C SER A 106 3.15 -11.63 -11.08
N ALA A 107 2.03 -12.24 -11.44
CA ALA A 107 1.03 -11.62 -12.30
C ALA A 107 0.43 -10.36 -11.66
N LEU A 108 0.04 -10.41 -10.38
CA LEU A 108 -0.44 -9.22 -9.67
C LEU A 108 0.64 -8.13 -9.58
N LEU A 109 1.85 -8.51 -9.19
CA LEU A 109 2.95 -7.58 -8.99
C LEU A 109 3.43 -6.91 -10.29
N GLU A 110 3.26 -7.57 -11.43
CA GLU A 110 3.51 -6.98 -12.75
C GLU A 110 2.46 -5.90 -13.05
N VAL A 111 1.18 -6.18 -12.84
CA VAL A 111 0.10 -5.19 -13.01
C VAL A 111 0.29 -3.99 -12.08
N MET A 112 0.70 -4.21 -10.83
CA MET A 112 1.02 -3.14 -9.89
C MET A 112 2.13 -2.22 -10.41
N ALA A 113 3.16 -2.78 -11.05
CA ALA A 113 4.28 -2.00 -11.55
C ALA A 113 3.97 -1.25 -12.84
N GLU A 114 3.17 -1.86 -13.73
CA GLU A 114 2.97 -1.36 -15.09
C GLU A 114 1.62 -0.64 -15.30
N GLY A 115 0.64 -0.84 -14.43
CA GLY A 115 -0.71 -0.28 -14.56
C GLY A 115 -1.47 -0.82 -15.78
N ARG A 116 -1.06 -1.97 -16.29
CA ARG A 116 -1.63 -2.60 -17.50
C ARG A 116 -1.45 -4.11 -17.50
N VAL A 117 -2.25 -4.76 -18.32
CA VAL A 117 -2.18 -6.22 -18.59
C VAL A 117 -2.06 -6.40 -20.10
N THR A 118 -1.21 -7.33 -20.53
CA THR A 118 -1.12 -7.73 -21.95
C THR A 118 -1.60 -9.16 -22.10
N VAL A 119 -2.66 -9.37 -22.89
CA VAL A 119 -3.24 -10.69 -23.22
C VAL A 119 -3.35 -10.80 -24.73
N ASP A 120 -2.84 -11.87 -25.31
CA ASP A 120 -2.89 -12.15 -26.76
C ASP A 120 -2.43 -10.96 -27.63
N ALA A 121 -1.33 -10.31 -27.24
CA ALA A 121 -0.74 -9.13 -27.88
C ALA A 121 -1.56 -7.83 -27.75
N GLU A 122 -2.72 -7.82 -27.11
CA GLU A 122 -3.48 -6.63 -26.77
C GLU A 122 -3.17 -6.14 -25.36
N THR A 123 -2.97 -4.83 -25.21
CA THR A 123 -2.67 -4.21 -23.91
C THR A 123 -3.89 -3.47 -23.37
N HIS A 124 -4.34 -3.90 -22.19
CA HIS A 124 -5.47 -3.34 -21.48
C HIS A 124 -4.97 -2.57 -20.24
N ARG A 125 -5.32 -1.28 -20.13
CA ARG A 125 -4.97 -0.48 -18.96
C ARG A 125 -5.94 -0.74 -17.82
N VAL A 126 -5.42 -0.82 -16.60
CA VAL A 126 -6.28 -0.85 -15.40
C VAL A 126 -6.89 0.54 -15.14
N PRO A 127 -8.07 0.62 -14.49
CA PRO A 127 -8.69 1.90 -14.12
C PRO A 127 -7.76 2.76 -13.25
N ARG A 128 -7.80 4.09 -13.40
CA ARG A 128 -7.10 5.03 -12.52
C ARG A 128 -8.14 5.80 -11.67
N PRO A 129 -7.79 6.16 -10.42
CA PRO A 129 -6.58 5.73 -9.70
C PRO A 129 -6.60 4.21 -9.44
N PHE A 130 -5.42 3.60 -9.29
CA PHE A 130 -5.26 2.17 -9.07
C PHE A 130 -4.52 1.89 -7.78
N LEU A 131 -5.19 1.26 -6.82
CA LEU A 131 -4.61 0.88 -5.52
C LEU A 131 -4.79 -0.62 -5.30
N VAL A 132 -3.71 -1.32 -5.02
CA VAL A 132 -3.74 -2.68 -4.49
C VAL A 132 -3.45 -2.64 -3.00
N ILE A 133 -4.31 -3.28 -2.21
CA ILE A 133 -4.10 -3.56 -0.80
C ILE A 133 -3.92 -5.08 -0.68
N ALA A 134 -2.67 -5.51 -0.57
CA ALA A 134 -2.36 -6.91 -0.34
C ALA A 134 -2.34 -7.21 1.15
N THR A 135 -2.83 -8.38 1.55
CA THR A 135 -2.76 -8.83 2.94
C THR A 135 -1.88 -10.07 3.06
N GLN A 136 -1.15 -10.14 4.16
CA GLN A 136 -0.42 -11.33 4.58
C GLN A 136 -0.79 -11.68 6.02
N ASN A 137 -0.82 -12.97 6.33
CA ASN A 137 -0.85 -13.45 7.70
C ASN A 137 0.55 -13.94 8.09
N PRO A 138 1.25 -13.26 8.99
CA PRO A 138 2.61 -13.65 9.37
C PRO A 138 2.68 -14.95 10.17
N ILE A 139 1.56 -15.39 10.75
CA ILE A 139 1.50 -16.58 11.63
C ILE A 139 1.33 -17.86 10.82
N GLU A 140 0.66 -17.82 9.68
CA GLU A 140 0.45 -18.99 8.82
C GLU A 140 1.69 -19.24 7.97
N MET A 141 2.51 -20.20 8.36
CA MET A 141 3.70 -20.62 7.62
C MET A 141 3.46 -21.85 6.73
N GLU A 142 2.52 -22.71 7.10
CA GLU A 142 2.25 -23.96 6.39
C GLU A 142 1.45 -23.73 5.11
N GLY A 143 1.96 -24.22 3.98
CA GLY A 143 1.31 -24.05 2.67
C GLY A 143 1.40 -22.64 2.09
N THR A 144 2.33 -21.80 2.55
CA THR A 144 2.52 -20.43 2.03
C THR A 144 3.80 -20.29 1.21
N TYR A 145 3.78 -19.36 0.27
CA TYR A 145 4.93 -18.93 -0.53
C TYR A 145 5.29 -17.50 -0.14
N ARG A 146 6.40 -17.33 0.58
CA ARG A 146 6.88 -15.99 0.95
C ARG A 146 7.14 -15.14 -0.30
N LEU A 147 6.74 -13.87 -0.24
CA LEU A 147 7.13 -12.90 -1.25
C LEU A 147 8.64 -12.62 -1.13
N PRO A 148 9.41 -12.76 -2.23
CA PRO A 148 10.81 -12.31 -2.24
C PRO A 148 10.93 -10.81 -1.93
N GLU A 149 12.04 -10.39 -1.33
CA GLU A 149 12.29 -9.00 -0.93
C GLU A 149 12.19 -8.02 -2.13
N ALA A 150 12.67 -8.43 -3.31
CA ALA A 150 12.55 -7.64 -4.53
C ALA A 150 11.09 -7.42 -4.99
N GLN A 151 10.17 -8.27 -4.55
CA GLN A 151 8.73 -8.14 -4.79
C GLN A 151 8.06 -7.27 -3.73
N LEU A 152 8.48 -7.40 -2.47
CA LEU A 152 8.02 -6.53 -1.37
C LEU A 152 8.36 -5.05 -1.64
N ASP A 153 9.48 -4.75 -2.28
CA ASP A 153 9.90 -3.38 -2.65
C ASP A 153 8.94 -2.67 -3.64
N ARG A 154 7.97 -3.39 -4.23
CA ARG A 154 6.92 -2.81 -5.07
C ARG A 154 5.77 -2.17 -4.27
N PHE A 155 5.61 -2.54 -3.01
CA PHE A 155 4.65 -1.90 -2.12
C PHE A 155 5.21 -0.57 -1.61
N LEU A 156 4.40 0.49 -1.63
CA LEU A 156 4.80 1.80 -1.12
C LEU A 156 5.03 1.74 0.39
N MET A 157 4.08 1.18 1.12
CA MET A 157 4.08 1.09 2.56
C MET A 157 3.62 -0.28 3.03
N ARG A 158 4.19 -0.73 4.17
CA ARG A 158 3.69 -1.83 4.98
C ARG A 158 2.97 -1.25 6.19
N LEU A 159 1.73 -1.67 6.40
CA LEU A 159 0.86 -1.20 7.46
C LEU A 159 0.44 -2.36 8.36
N THR A 160 0.16 -2.05 9.60
CA THR A 160 -0.45 -2.96 10.59
C THR A 160 -1.75 -2.33 11.07
N VAL A 161 -2.83 -3.10 11.12
CA VAL A 161 -4.13 -2.62 11.63
C VAL A 161 -4.11 -2.64 13.15
N GLY A 162 -3.66 -3.75 13.74
CA GLY A 162 -3.68 -4.01 15.17
C GLY A 162 -5.09 -4.12 15.74
N TYR A 163 -5.20 -4.63 16.95
CA TYR A 163 -6.49 -4.65 17.65
C TYR A 163 -6.96 -3.24 17.96
N PRO A 164 -8.28 -2.95 17.87
CA PRO A 164 -8.84 -1.68 18.35
C PRO A 164 -8.68 -1.58 19.88
N GLU A 165 -8.77 -0.37 20.40
CA GLU A 165 -8.92 -0.16 21.83
C GLU A 165 -10.31 -0.63 22.29
N HIS A 166 -10.48 -0.92 23.58
CA HIS A 166 -11.71 -1.52 24.12
C HIS A 166 -12.98 -0.76 23.70
N ASP A 167 -12.97 0.55 23.84
CA ASP A 167 -14.16 1.38 23.54
C ASP A 167 -14.46 1.41 22.03
N ASP A 168 -13.41 1.43 21.19
CA ASP A 168 -13.55 1.34 19.74
C ASP A 168 -14.07 -0.05 19.31
N GLU A 169 -13.64 -1.12 19.98
CA GLU A 169 -14.14 -2.47 19.71
C GLU A 169 -15.63 -2.59 20.05
N VAL A 170 -16.06 -2.01 21.17
CA VAL A 170 -17.47 -1.91 21.53
C VAL A 170 -18.26 -1.16 20.46
N ASP A 171 -17.74 -0.04 19.96
CA ASP A 171 -18.37 0.74 18.88
C ASP A 171 -18.47 -0.06 17.57
N VAL A 172 -17.46 -0.85 17.23
CA VAL A 172 -17.47 -1.75 16.05
C VAL A 172 -18.57 -2.82 16.22
N VAL A 173 -18.66 -3.46 17.39
CA VAL A 173 -19.68 -4.48 17.68
C VAL A 173 -21.09 -3.88 17.59
N LEU A 174 -21.34 -2.74 18.22
CA LEU A 174 -22.62 -2.05 18.18
C LEU A 174 -22.95 -1.54 16.78
N GLY A 175 -21.96 -1.02 16.05
CA GLY A 175 -22.13 -0.57 14.67
C GLY A 175 -22.51 -1.71 13.72
N ASN A 176 -21.89 -2.87 13.88
CA ASN A 176 -22.19 -4.07 13.09
C ASN A 176 -23.61 -4.59 13.38
N THR A 177 -24.00 -4.66 14.65
CA THR A 177 -25.37 -5.06 15.04
C THR A 177 -26.42 -4.07 14.57
N ALA A 178 -26.08 -2.78 14.41
CA ALA A 178 -26.95 -1.76 13.82
C ALA A 178 -26.93 -1.76 12.28
N GLY A 179 -26.23 -2.71 11.64
CA GLY A 179 -26.16 -2.85 10.18
C GLY A 179 -25.30 -1.82 9.47
N ARG A 180 -24.45 -1.07 10.18
CA ARG A 180 -23.52 -0.11 9.55
C ARG A 180 -22.42 -0.86 8.78
N SER A 181 -22.28 -0.55 7.52
CA SER A 181 -21.30 -1.22 6.64
C SER A 181 -20.61 -0.22 5.71
N ALA A 182 -19.56 -0.67 5.03
CA ALA A 182 -18.93 0.12 3.99
C ALA A 182 -19.87 0.47 2.83
N ASP A 183 -20.94 -0.30 2.65
CA ASP A 183 -21.92 -0.07 1.56
C ASP A 183 -22.83 1.13 1.82
N ASP A 184 -22.92 1.59 3.08
CA ASP A 184 -23.68 2.78 3.46
C ASP A 184 -22.93 4.08 3.14
N LEU A 185 -21.64 4.00 2.83
CA LEU A 185 -20.83 5.17 2.51
C LEU A 185 -21.18 5.70 1.11
N SER A 186 -21.45 6.99 1.05
CA SER A 186 -21.56 7.73 -0.21
C SER A 186 -20.19 8.18 -0.69
N ALA A 187 -20.02 8.30 -2.01
CA ALA A 187 -18.82 8.91 -2.58
C ALA A 187 -18.72 10.39 -2.17
N VAL A 188 -17.52 10.80 -1.74
CA VAL A 188 -17.21 12.19 -1.37
C VAL A 188 -16.34 12.88 -2.41
N VAL A 189 -15.80 12.11 -3.34
CA VAL A 189 -15.02 12.55 -4.49
C VAL A 189 -15.20 11.52 -5.61
N ASP A 190 -15.13 11.94 -6.86
CA ASP A 190 -15.10 11.01 -7.99
C ASP A 190 -13.67 10.64 -8.40
N THR A 191 -13.55 9.64 -9.26
CA THR A 191 -12.25 9.13 -9.73
C THR A 191 -11.46 10.15 -10.55
N ASP A 192 -12.12 11.05 -11.27
CA ASP A 192 -11.46 12.05 -12.11
C ASP A 192 -10.84 13.16 -11.25
N ILE A 193 -11.60 13.66 -10.26
CA ILE A 193 -11.09 14.61 -9.25
C ILE A 193 -9.92 14.00 -8.48
N LEU A 194 -10.04 12.73 -8.09
CA LEU A 194 -8.95 12.06 -7.37
C LEU A 194 -7.72 11.87 -8.25
N THR A 195 -7.88 11.54 -9.53
CA THR A 195 -6.77 11.44 -10.49
C THR A 195 -6.06 12.80 -10.64
N ALA A 196 -6.81 13.89 -10.74
CA ALA A 196 -6.23 15.24 -10.76
C ALA A 196 -5.49 15.57 -9.46
N ALA A 197 -6.02 15.16 -8.30
CA ALA A 197 -5.36 15.33 -7.01
C ALA A 197 -4.05 14.53 -6.93
N VAL A 198 -4.00 13.31 -7.43
CA VAL A 198 -2.78 12.48 -7.52
C VAL A 198 -1.69 13.19 -8.35
N GLU A 199 -2.05 13.76 -9.51
CA GLU A 199 -1.07 14.49 -10.33
C GLU A 199 -0.60 15.79 -9.63
N ALA A 200 -1.49 16.48 -8.91
CA ALA A 200 -1.11 17.64 -8.11
C ALA A 200 -0.16 17.27 -6.97
N VAL A 201 -0.43 16.15 -6.25
CA VAL A 201 0.45 15.64 -5.19
C VAL A 201 1.83 15.29 -5.73
N ARG A 202 1.90 14.65 -6.89
CA ARG A 202 3.16 14.33 -7.57
C ARG A 202 3.99 15.57 -7.91
N GLY A 203 3.33 16.69 -8.16
CA GLY A 203 3.95 17.99 -8.45
C GLY A 203 4.32 18.81 -7.22
N LEU A 204 4.03 18.34 -5.98
CA LEU A 204 4.40 19.09 -4.79
C LEU A 204 5.91 19.31 -4.69
N HIS A 205 6.29 20.51 -4.27
CA HIS A 205 7.69 20.91 -4.15
C HIS A 205 8.42 20.08 -3.08
N VAL A 206 9.59 19.55 -3.46
CA VAL A 206 10.51 18.86 -2.57
C VAL A 206 11.87 19.56 -2.65
N ASP A 207 12.28 20.20 -1.55
CA ASP A 207 13.60 20.83 -1.49
C ASP A 207 14.72 19.78 -1.58
N THR A 208 15.84 20.14 -2.23
CA THR A 208 16.99 19.25 -2.40
C THR A 208 17.55 18.75 -1.05
N GLY A 209 17.47 19.58 0.01
CA GLY A 209 17.88 19.19 1.37
C GLY A 209 16.98 18.10 1.95
N VAL A 210 15.66 18.17 1.71
CA VAL A 210 14.69 17.17 2.14
C VAL A 210 14.85 15.88 1.34
N ALA A 211 15.01 15.97 0.02
CA ALA A 211 15.33 14.79 -0.81
C ALA A 211 16.65 14.13 -0.38
N GLY A 212 17.68 14.95 -0.10
CA GLY A 212 18.95 14.48 0.44
C GLY A 212 18.81 13.82 1.82
N TYR A 213 17.90 14.28 2.67
CA TYR A 213 17.58 13.65 3.94
C TYR A 213 17.00 12.25 3.75
N ALA A 214 16.02 12.08 2.87
CA ALA A 214 15.46 10.77 2.53
C ALA A 214 16.52 9.79 2.00
N VAL A 215 17.46 10.29 1.19
CA VAL A 215 18.59 9.48 0.68
C VAL A 215 19.54 9.07 1.81
N ARG A 216 19.91 10.00 2.72
CA ARG A 216 20.77 9.68 3.88
C ARG A 216 20.12 8.69 4.81
N LEU A 217 18.80 8.82 5.06
CA LEU A 217 18.06 7.89 5.90
C LEU A 217 18.07 6.47 5.31
N ALA A 218 17.81 6.34 4.00
CA ALA A 218 17.94 5.05 3.32
C ALA A 218 19.38 4.51 3.31
N ALA A 219 20.40 5.37 3.20
CA ALA A 219 21.80 4.98 3.28
C ALA A 219 22.16 4.46 4.68
N ALA A 220 21.70 5.13 5.75
CA ALA A 220 21.94 4.70 7.12
C ALA A 220 21.44 3.26 7.37
N THR A 221 20.31 2.85 6.76
CA THR A 221 19.85 1.46 6.85
C THR A 221 20.80 0.45 6.21
N ARG A 222 21.58 0.85 5.20
CA ARG A 222 22.55 -0.04 4.51
C ARG A 222 23.83 -0.22 5.29
N GLU A 223 24.16 0.74 6.14
CA GLU A 223 25.38 0.76 6.96
C GLU A 223 25.14 0.18 8.36
N HIS A 224 23.89 -0.11 8.72
CA HIS A 224 23.56 -0.64 10.04
C HIS A 224 24.05 -2.08 10.21
N PRO A 225 24.76 -2.43 11.31
CA PRO A 225 25.40 -3.74 11.49
C PRO A 225 24.39 -4.92 11.56
N ALA A 226 23.16 -4.67 11.98
CA ALA A 226 22.09 -5.66 12.03
C ALA A 226 21.41 -5.90 10.68
N VAL A 227 21.79 -5.19 9.61
CA VAL A 227 21.17 -5.24 8.28
C VAL A 227 22.09 -5.91 7.29
N ARG A 228 21.59 -6.97 6.63
CA ARG A 228 22.28 -7.62 5.52
C ARG A 228 22.07 -6.87 4.19
N TYR A 229 20.82 -6.43 3.95
CA TYR A 229 20.46 -5.60 2.80
C TYR A 229 19.52 -4.48 3.27
N GLY A 230 19.96 -3.24 3.13
CA GLY A 230 19.17 -2.06 3.47
C GLY A 230 18.33 -1.57 2.29
N ALA A 231 17.62 -0.47 2.51
CA ALA A 231 16.70 0.10 1.55
C ALA A 231 17.37 0.48 0.22
N SER A 232 16.77 0.11 -0.90
CA SER A 232 17.21 0.45 -2.25
C SER A 232 16.92 1.92 -2.59
N VAL A 233 17.34 2.38 -3.80
CA VAL A 233 16.93 3.70 -4.31
C VAL A 233 15.42 3.84 -4.40
N ARG A 234 14.68 2.73 -4.64
CA ARG A 234 13.21 2.74 -4.59
C ARG A 234 12.68 3.13 -3.21
N GLY A 235 13.38 2.74 -2.13
CA GLY A 235 13.02 3.16 -0.77
C GLY A 235 13.12 4.69 -0.59
N SER A 236 14.17 5.34 -1.10
CA SER A 236 14.30 6.81 -1.07
C SER A 236 13.18 7.49 -1.89
N ILE A 237 12.85 6.95 -3.07
CA ILE A 237 11.74 7.46 -3.90
C ILE A 237 10.41 7.28 -3.18
N ALA A 238 10.20 6.12 -2.54
CA ALA A 238 8.98 5.81 -1.81
C ALA A 238 8.77 6.74 -0.60
N LEU A 239 9.85 7.06 0.15
CA LEU A 239 9.82 8.05 1.23
C LEU A 239 9.31 9.40 0.74
N VAL A 240 9.88 9.91 -0.34
CA VAL A 240 9.50 11.21 -0.90
C VAL A 240 8.05 11.20 -1.39
N ARG A 241 7.63 10.16 -2.13
CA ARG A 241 6.25 10.05 -2.63
C ARG A 241 5.21 9.96 -1.51
N ALA A 242 5.49 9.17 -0.48
CA ALA A 242 4.61 9.07 0.68
C ALA A 242 4.54 10.40 1.47
N ALA A 243 5.68 11.07 1.64
CA ALA A 243 5.77 12.37 2.28
C ALA A 243 5.02 13.48 1.49
N GLN A 244 5.10 13.48 0.15
CA GLN A 244 4.29 14.40 -0.68
C GLN A 244 2.79 14.19 -0.44
N ALA A 245 2.34 12.94 -0.33
CA ALA A 245 0.94 12.64 -0.05
C ALA A 245 0.51 13.10 1.35
N LEU A 246 1.36 12.94 2.38
CA LEU A 246 1.09 13.48 3.71
C LEU A 246 1.02 15.00 3.73
N ALA A 247 1.98 15.69 3.10
CA ALA A 247 1.98 17.15 2.98
C ALA A 247 0.68 17.65 2.33
N ALA A 248 0.20 16.97 1.28
CA ALA A 248 -1.07 17.29 0.62
C ALA A 248 -2.28 17.10 1.54
N ILE A 249 -2.32 16.00 2.31
CA ILE A 249 -3.40 15.72 3.29
C ILE A 249 -3.47 16.84 4.33
N GLU A 250 -2.33 17.40 4.72
CA GLU A 250 -2.22 18.53 5.66
C GLU A 250 -2.39 19.90 5.01
N GLY A 251 -2.68 19.96 3.71
CA GLY A 251 -2.93 21.21 2.97
C GLY A 251 -1.68 22.02 2.68
N ARG A 252 -0.48 21.40 2.76
CA ARG A 252 0.80 22.07 2.46
C ARG A 252 1.21 21.86 1.00
N GLY A 253 1.81 22.87 0.40
CA GLY A 253 2.33 22.84 -0.97
C GLY A 253 3.78 22.35 -1.08
N PHE A 254 4.40 21.91 0.01
CA PHE A 254 5.79 21.46 0.08
C PHE A 254 5.98 20.38 1.14
N VAL A 255 7.02 19.58 0.97
CA VAL A 255 7.42 18.49 1.88
C VAL A 255 8.40 19.00 2.93
N THR A 256 8.22 18.56 4.17
CA THR A 256 9.12 18.83 5.29
C THR A 256 9.93 17.59 5.69
N PRO A 257 11.02 17.73 6.44
CA PRO A 257 11.73 16.58 7.01
C PRO A 257 10.84 15.72 7.92
N ASP A 258 9.87 16.32 8.60
CA ASP A 258 8.98 15.59 9.50
C ASP A 258 8.02 14.68 8.73
N ASP A 259 7.57 15.07 7.53
CA ASP A 259 6.81 14.17 6.65
C ASP A 259 7.60 12.92 6.27
N ILE A 260 8.93 13.06 6.06
CA ILE A 260 9.81 11.91 5.78
C ILE A 260 9.92 11.01 7.00
N LYS A 261 10.03 11.58 8.22
CA LYS A 261 10.09 10.80 9.47
C LYS A 261 8.80 10.03 9.72
N ASP A 262 7.66 10.67 9.54
CA ASP A 262 6.33 10.07 9.74
C ASP A 262 6.10 8.83 8.87
N VAL A 263 6.65 8.81 7.65
CA VAL A 263 6.52 7.67 6.75
C VAL A 263 7.70 6.70 6.79
N ALA A 264 8.75 6.99 7.56
CA ALA A 264 9.98 6.19 7.52
C ALA A 264 9.73 4.72 7.88
N VAL A 265 9.06 4.46 8.99
CA VAL A 265 8.78 3.09 9.45
C VAL A 265 7.88 2.35 8.44
N PRO A 266 6.68 2.83 8.06
CA PRO A 266 5.83 2.12 7.12
C PRO A 266 6.46 1.95 5.73
N VAL A 267 7.33 2.85 5.29
CA VAL A 267 8.00 2.76 3.98
C VAL A 267 9.21 1.83 4.01
N LEU A 268 10.03 1.84 5.06
CA LEU A 268 11.32 1.16 5.04
C LEU A 268 11.29 -0.25 5.65
N THR A 269 10.39 -0.56 6.58
CA THR A 269 10.41 -1.81 7.35
C THR A 269 10.46 -3.07 6.48
N HIS A 270 9.67 -3.12 5.41
CA HIS A 270 9.59 -4.28 4.51
C HIS A 270 10.69 -4.29 3.43
N ARG A 271 11.61 -3.33 3.46
CA ARG A 271 12.74 -3.19 2.55
C ARG A 271 14.08 -3.56 3.17
N LEU A 272 14.06 -3.91 4.46
CA LEU A 272 15.26 -4.31 5.18
C LEU A 272 15.30 -5.83 5.33
N VAL A 273 16.43 -6.42 5.01
CA VAL A 273 16.75 -7.82 5.29
C VAL A 273 17.74 -7.82 6.45
N LEU A 274 17.33 -8.38 7.56
CA LEU A 274 18.14 -8.44 8.77
C LEU A 274 19.21 -9.54 8.67
N THR A 275 20.20 -9.47 9.54
CA THR A 275 21.09 -10.62 9.78
C THR A 275 20.36 -11.67 10.62
N PRO A 276 20.71 -12.97 10.54
CA PRO A 276 20.06 -14.01 11.33
C PRO A 276 20.11 -13.73 12.85
N GLU A 277 21.21 -13.14 13.33
CA GLU A 277 21.38 -12.76 14.72
C GLU A 277 20.40 -11.64 15.12
N ALA A 278 20.20 -10.68 14.23
CA ALA A 278 19.29 -9.56 14.46
C ALA A 278 17.82 -10.00 14.41
N GLU A 279 17.45 -10.94 13.53
CA GLU A 279 16.10 -11.51 13.49
C GLU A 279 15.71 -12.20 14.83
N LEU A 280 16.69 -12.74 15.56
CA LEU A 280 16.47 -13.40 16.83
C LEU A 280 16.52 -12.46 18.05
N SER A 281 17.23 -11.34 17.95
CA SER A 281 17.55 -10.45 19.08
C SER A 281 16.78 -9.15 19.10
N LEU A 282 16.33 -8.65 17.94
CA LEU A 282 15.60 -7.39 17.83
C LEU A 282 14.09 -7.61 17.77
N GLY A 283 13.33 -6.63 18.20
CA GLY A 283 11.86 -6.59 18.07
C GLY A 283 11.38 -6.41 16.62
N GLY A 284 12.30 -6.25 15.67
CA GLY A 284 12.04 -6.13 14.25
C GLY A 284 12.78 -4.98 13.57
N ALA A 285 12.57 -4.81 12.26
CA ALA A 285 13.23 -3.77 11.46
C ALA A 285 12.84 -2.33 11.86
N GLY A 286 11.79 -2.14 12.68
CA GLY A 286 11.37 -0.83 13.18
C GLY A 286 12.46 -0.16 14.03
N GLU A 287 13.08 -0.90 14.96
CA GLU A 287 14.16 -0.39 15.82
C GLU A 287 15.35 0.15 15.02
N ILE A 288 15.70 -0.53 13.92
CA ILE A 288 16.77 -0.10 13.02
C ILE A 288 16.42 1.22 12.33
N ILE A 289 15.15 1.41 11.97
CA ILE A 289 14.69 2.65 11.34
C ILE A 289 14.69 3.79 12.37
N ASP A 290 14.33 3.51 13.61
CA ASP A 290 14.40 4.48 14.72
C ASP A 290 15.85 4.91 14.99
N ASP A 291 16.81 3.97 14.99
CA ASP A 291 18.24 4.25 15.09
C ASP A 291 18.74 5.10 13.90
N ALA A 292 18.31 4.77 12.69
CA ALA A 292 18.62 5.54 11.50
C ALA A 292 18.05 6.97 11.56
N LEU A 293 16.82 7.14 12.06
CA LEU A 293 16.19 8.44 12.29
C LEU A 293 16.97 9.26 13.35
N ALA A 294 17.37 8.62 14.45
CA ALA A 294 18.12 9.28 15.53
C ALA A 294 19.52 9.72 15.08
N SER A 295 20.19 8.92 14.23
CA SER A 295 21.55 9.20 13.77
C SER A 295 21.63 10.12 12.54
N THR A 296 20.52 10.27 11.78
CA THR A 296 20.52 11.08 10.54
C THR A 296 20.00 12.49 10.80
N ALA A 297 20.90 13.49 10.73
CA ALA A 297 20.53 14.88 10.93
C ALA A 297 19.53 15.37 9.84
N ALA A 298 18.39 15.91 10.29
CA ALA A 298 17.45 16.59 9.41
C ALA A 298 18.06 17.91 8.87
N PRO A 299 17.71 18.33 7.64
CA PRO A 299 18.15 19.62 7.12
C PRO A 299 17.54 20.75 7.98
N MET A 300 18.37 21.74 8.33
CA MET A 300 17.86 22.96 8.95
C MET A 300 17.05 23.77 7.93
N ALA A 301 15.95 24.37 8.36
CA ALA A 301 15.22 25.32 7.54
C ALA A 301 16.20 26.41 7.08
N ARG A 302 16.36 26.60 5.76
CA ARG A 302 17.08 27.76 5.27
C ARG A 302 16.27 28.99 5.71
N ALA A 303 16.86 29.85 6.57
CA ALA A 303 16.32 31.16 6.78
C ALA A 303 16.20 31.83 5.41
N GLY A 304 14.97 32.15 5.00
CA GLY A 304 14.69 32.67 3.67
C GLY A 304 15.56 33.90 3.40
N GLY A 305 16.22 33.85 2.24
CA GLY A 305 16.78 35.02 1.61
C GLY A 305 15.73 35.68 0.72
#